data_075f54e6bf5d349835eb95cbb8b8139e
#
_entry.id   075f54e6bf5d349835eb95cbb8b8139e
#
_cell.length_a   1.000
_cell.length_b   1.000
_cell.length_c   1.000
_cell.angle_alpha   90.00
_cell.angle_beta   90.00
_cell.angle_gamma   90.00
#
_symmetry.space_group_name_H-M   'P 1'
#
loop_
_entity.id
_entity.type
_entity.pdbx_description
1 polymer ?
#
loop_
_entity_poly.entity_id
_entity_poly.type
_entity_poly.pdbx_seq_one_letter_code
_entity_poly.pdbx_strand_id
1 'polypeptide(L)'
;MVLTDIKMPYMDGLELSRRLNREYPNIYIMLCTGFDEFEYAKEAVHLEIKEYMLKPVNATELSESLTNLKHTLDREREEKLNVKKLNDYFQEVLPKLQSNFFISLIEGRVEKHDYERFLQAYQVDMKGPLFGCVIFHTSENHVPEGMNPLLLSMSVEREIKQRLMDQWNCREFIYMGNTLLILELDAEDKITQITDACDRFCRWAYRIMGAVVTAGIGTVCDSLYEISLSYERAREAVSYRVLYGTKRAINIGEIVPKEQIKPVQSEESRMQTLFRAIRIGDSAEIERAAHGEMEKLHKNTETMSQYNLATMEIVSGFFKFCTDNSLDFNKISGNMQNIYEKVSQMDESSLTAWIVQMSETISEKLKCARNSSARRLIVEAQNIVQERYMEADISLDEVCAVLGVSNSYFSSVFK
;
A
#
# COMPACT_ATOMS: atom_id res chain seq x y z
N MET A 1 -22.20 -51.89 -3.04
CA MET A 1 -23.13 -52.67 -2.22
C MET A 1 -23.04 -54.16 -2.62
N VAL A 2 -23.06 -55.06 -1.67
CA VAL A 2 -23.11 -56.49 -1.88
C VAL A 2 -24.34 -57.04 -1.13
N LEU A 3 -25.16 -57.84 -1.83
CA LEU A 3 -26.25 -58.61 -1.27
C LEU A 3 -25.88 -60.11 -1.37
N THR A 4 -25.80 -60.80 -0.24
CA THR A 4 -25.34 -62.18 -0.21
C THR A 4 -26.20 -63.04 0.69
N ASP A 5 -26.28 -64.32 0.38
CA ASP A 5 -26.85 -65.34 1.27
C ASP A 5 -25.82 -65.73 2.34
N ILE A 6 -26.29 -66.20 3.50
CA ILE A 6 -25.40 -66.73 4.53
C ILE A 6 -24.88 -68.09 4.12
N LYS A 7 -25.76 -69.00 3.72
CA LYS A 7 -25.36 -70.37 3.34
C LYS A 7 -25.07 -70.48 1.85
N MET A 8 -23.79 -70.41 1.49
CA MET A 8 -23.31 -70.55 0.12
C MET A 8 -22.25 -71.68 0.04
N PRO A 9 -22.13 -72.38 -1.13
CA PRO A 9 -21.06 -73.34 -1.34
C PRO A 9 -19.70 -72.66 -1.30
N TYR A 10 -18.69 -73.33 -0.74
CA TYR A 10 -17.27 -72.89 -0.66
C TYR A 10 -16.92 -71.76 0.32
N MET A 11 -17.74 -70.77 0.46
CA MET A 11 -17.55 -69.65 1.38
C MET A 11 -18.93 -69.18 1.84
N ASP A 12 -19.14 -69.09 3.13
CA ASP A 12 -20.38 -68.50 3.65
C ASP A 12 -20.41 -66.98 3.56
N GLY A 13 -21.64 -66.41 3.64
CA GLY A 13 -21.81 -64.95 3.54
C GLY A 13 -21.18 -64.14 4.66
N LEU A 14 -21.00 -64.74 5.84
CA LEU A 14 -20.31 -64.04 6.97
C LEU A 14 -18.81 -63.99 6.75
N GLU A 15 -18.20 -65.07 6.26
CA GLU A 15 -16.81 -65.11 5.89
C GLU A 15 -16.52 -64.16 4.70
N LEU A 16 -17.42 -64.13 3.71
CA LEU A 16 -17.36 -63.17 2.62
C LEU A 16 -17.41 -61.72 3.15
N SER A 17 -18.33 -61.45 4.06
CA SER A 17 -18.49 -60.13 4.69
C SER A 17 -17.25 -59.71 5.48
N ARG A 18 -16.62 -60.64 6.23
CA ARG A 18 -15.34 -60.37 6.93
C ARG A 18 -14.23 -59.95 5.95
N ARG A 19 -14.10 -60.66 4.84
CA ARG A 19 -13.10 -60.36 3.81
C ARG A 19 -13.38 -59.01 3.13
N LEU A 20 -14.64 -58.77 2.76
CA LEU A 20 -15.05 -57.50 2.14
C LEU A 20 -14.84 -56.31 3.05
N ASN A 21 -15.19 -56.39 4.32
CA ASN A 21 -14.94 -55.29 5.27
C ASN A 21 -13.46 -55.03 5.48
N ARG A 22 -12.59 -56.05 5.40
CA ARG A 22 -11.15 -55.91 5.53
C ARG A 22 -10.51 -55.27 4.29
N GLU A 23 -10.94 -55.68 3.10
CA GLU A 23 -10.39 -55.21 1.83
C GLU A 23 -11.05 -53.90 1.34
N TYR A 24 -12.35 -53.75 1.65
CA TYR A 24 -13.18 -52.62 1.20
C TYR A 24 -14.01 -52.04 2.36
N PRO A 25 -13.43 -51.29 3.29
CA PRO A 25 -14.09 -50.87 4.53
C PRO A 25 -15.34 -50.00 4.32
N ASN A 26 -15.55 -49.46 3.14
CA ASN A 26 -16.72 -48.63 2.81
C ASN A 26 -17.81 -49.37 2.00
N ILE A 27 -17.75 -50.70 1.92
CA ILE A 27 -18.74 -51.47 1.19
C ILE A 27 -19.98 -51.72 2.08
N TYR A 28 -21.16 -51.52 1.54
CA TYR A 28 -22.40 -51.84 2.22
C TYR A 28 -22.77 -53.28 1.96
N ILE A 29 -22.95 -54.06 3.03
CA ILE A 29 -23.27 -55.49 2.96
C ILE A 29 -24.66 -55.68 3.52
N MET A 30 -25.50 -56.42 2.76
CA MET A 30 -26.82 -56.91 3.14
C MET A 30 -26.79 -58.41 3.10
N LEU A 31 -27.26 -59.03 4.17
CA LEU A 31 -27.41 -60.50 4.25
C LEU A 31 -28.86 -60.92 4.05
N CYS A 32 -29.06 -61.92 3.22
CA CYS A 32 -30.33 -62.65 3.10
C CYS A 32 -30.18 -64.08 3.62
N THR A 33 -31.09 -64.55 4.44
CA THR A 33 -31.00 -65.88 5.01
C THR A 33 -32.39 -66.57 5.08
N GLY A 34 -32.44 -67.88 4.92
CA GLY A 34 -33.63 -68.70 5.13
C GLY A 34 -33.77 -69.23 6.56
N PHE A 35 -32.86 -68.83 7.47
CA PHE A 35 -32.83 -69.37 8.82
C PHE A 35 -32.90 -68.25 9.84
N ASP A 36 -33.84 -68.37 10.77
CA ASP A 36 -33.97 -67.44 11.91
C ASP A 36 -33.09 -67.98 13.06
N GLU A 37 -31.77 -68.02 12.83
CA GLU A 37 -30.81 -68.44 13.85
C GLU A 37 -30.20 -67.14 14.50
N PHE A 38 -30.45 -66.95 15.78
CA PHE A 38 -29.99 -65.80 16.58
C PHE A 38 -28.48 -65.59 16.53
N GLU A 39 -27.69 -66.64 16.40
CA GLU A 39 -26.24 -66.61 16.30
C GLU A 39 -25.75 -65.87 15.05
N TYR A 40 -26.40 -66.01 13.88
CA TYR A 40 -26.06 -65.33 12.65
C TYR A 40 -26.39 -63.81 12.72
N ALA A 41 -27.52 -63.51 13.37
CA ALA A 41 -27.85 -62.07 13.60
C ALA A 41 -26.88 -61.42 14.52
N LYS A 42 -26.42 -62.09 15.58
CA LYS A 42 -25.40 -61.56 16.49
C LYS A 42 -24.04 -61.34 15.79
N GLU A 43 -23.64 -62.27 14.95
CA GLU A 43 -22.40 -62.16 14.19
C GLU A 43 -22.47 -61.06 13.11
N ALA A 44 -23.62 -60.91 12.46
CA ALA A 44 -23.88 -59.83 11.50
C ALA A 44 -23.71 -58.43 12.17
N VAL A 45 -24.19 -58.26 13.41
CA VAL A 45 -23.98 -57.02 14.18
C VAL A 45 -22.50 -56.80 14.48
N HIS A 46 -21.76 -57.85 14.87
CA HIS A 46 -20.31 -57.72 15.10
C HIS A 46 -19.51 -57.39 13.86
N LEU A 47 -20.00 -57.73 12.68
CA LEU A 47 -19.40 -57.42 11.38
C LEU A 47 -19.87 -56.10 10.80
N GLU A 48 -20.64 -55.29 11.56
CA GLU A 48 -21.21 -54.01 11.15
C GLU A 48 -22.05 -54.11 9.86
N ILE A 49 -22.69 -55.24 9.63
CA ILE A 49 -23.58 -55.48 8.49
C ILE A 49 -24.78 -54.54 8.64
N LYS A 50 -25.08 -53.79 7.61
CA LYS A 50 -26.07 -52.70 7.67
C LYS A 50 -27.51 -53.18 7.62
N GLU A 51 -27.77 -54.30 6.94
CA GLU A 51 -29.11 -54.86 6.77
C GLU A 51 -29.07 -56.37 6.79
N TYR A 52 -30.08 -56.95 7.44
CA TYR A 52 -30.30 -58.38 7.57
C TYR A 52 -31.78 -58.77 7.20
N MET A 53 -31.98 -59.60 6.21
CA MET A 53 -33.31 -59.97 5.71
C MET A 53 -33.55 -61.42 5.78
N LEU A 54 -34.78 -61.80 6.13
CA LEU A 54 -35.25 -63.20 6.16
C LEU A 54 -35.91 -63.60 4.83
N LYS A 55 -35.64 -64.82 4.34
CA LYS A 55 -36.32 -65.39 3.21
C LYS A 55 -37.64 -66.03 3.65
N PRO A 56 -38.74 -65.92 2.88
CA PRO A 56 -38.82 -65.35 1.53
C PRO A 56 -38.78 -63.81 1.55
N VAL A 57 -37.88 -63.20 0.80
CA VAL A 57 -37.72 -61.71 0.73
C VAL A 57 -38.95 -61.11 0.08
N ASN A 58 -39.61 -60.21 0.78
CA ASN A 58 -40.72 -59.42 0.25
C ASN A 58 -40.20 -58.30 -0.61
N ALA A 59 -40.77 -58.13 -1.82
CA ALA A 59 -40.36 -57.03 -2.73
C ALA A 59 -40.52 -55.60 -2.09
N THR A 60 -41.54 -55.45 -1.26
CA THR A 60 -41.79 -54.20 -0.54
C THR A 60 -40.68 -53.91 0.50
N GLU A 61 -40.34 -54.91 1.32
CA GLU A 61 -39.28 -54.82 2.34
C GLU A 61 -37.93 -54.60 1.71
N LEU A 62 -37.58 -55.29 0.64
CA LEU A 62 -36.36 -55.06 -0.10
C LEU A 62 -36.28 -53.61 -0.69
N SER A 63 -37.40 -53.13 -1.24
CA SER A 63 -37.50 -51.80 -1.80
C SER A 63 -37.32 -50.70 -0.73
N GLU A 64 -37.91 -50.90 0.46
CA GLU A 64 -37.76 -50.01 1.60
C GLU A 64 -36.30 -49.96 2.11
N SER A 65 -35.68 -51.13 2.30
CA SER A 65 -34.30 -51.25 2.72
C SER A 65 -33.33 -50.60 1.71
N LEU A 66 -33.52 -50.84 0.42
CA LEU A 66 -32.72 -50.20 -0.64
C LEU A 66 -32.94 -48.69 -0.71
N THR A 67 -34.16 -48.21 -0.45
CA THR A 67 -34.46 -46.78 -0.40
C THR A 67 -33.80 -46.15 0.80
N ASN A 68 -33.87 -46.76 1.96
CA ASN A 68 -33.18 -46.27 3.18
C ASN A 68 -31.65 -46.24 3.00
N LEU A 69 -31.12 -47.30 2.41
CA LEU A 69 -29.68 -47.35 2.08
C LEU A 69 -29.30 -46.26 1.11
N LYS A 70 -30.08 -46.00 0.07
CA LYS A 70 -29.86 -44.93 -0.87
C LYS A 70 -29.83 -43.58 -0.16
N HIS A 71 -30.80 -43.27 0.69
CA HIS A 71 -30.84 -42.04 1.46
C HIS A 71 -29.62 -41.87 2.39
N THR A 72 -29.17 -42.97 3.02
CA THR A 72 -27.97 -42.96 3.85
C THR A 72 -26.70 -42.64 3.04
N LEU A 73 -26.54 -43.30 1.90
CA LEU A 73 -25.42 -43.10 0.99
C LEU A 73 -25.41 -41.69 0.39
N ASP A 74 -26.56 -41.19 -0.02
CA ASP A 74 -26.70 -39.84 -0.57
C ASP A 74 -26.33 -38.79 0.49
N ARG A 75 -26.79 -38.95 1.74
CA ARG A 75 -26.43 -38.07 2.86
C ARG A 75 -24.94 -38.11 3.16
N GLU A 76 -24.32 -39.28 3.29
CA GLU A 76 -22.87 -39.39 3.52
C GLU A 76 -22.05 -38.76 2.38
N ARG A 77 -22.53 -38.92 1.15
CA ARG A 77 -21.88 -38.30 -0.03
C ARG A 77 -22.02 -36.81 -0.02
N GLU A 78 -23.20 -36.27 0.33
CA GLU A 78 -23.40 -34.82 0.46
C GLU A 78 -22.56 -34.24 1.58
N GLU A 79 -22.47 -34.88 2.74
CA GLU A 79 -21.62 -34.45 3.85
C GLU A 79 -20.14 -34.39 3.43
N LYS A 80 -19.63 -35.47 2.81
CA LYS A 80 -18.25 -35.51 2.29
C LYS A 80 -18.01 -34.43 1.22
N LEU A 81 -18.96 -34.20 0.33
CA LEU A 81 -18.87 -33.19 -0.71
C LEU A 81 -18.85 -31.76 -0.10
N ASN A 82 -19.69 -31.54 0.91
CA ASN A 82 -19.75 -30.24 1.62
C ASN A 82 -18.47 -29.99 2.37
N VAL A 83 -17.90 -30.95 3.07
CA VAL A 83 -16.58 -30.80 3.74
C VAL A 83 -15.49 -30.51 2.73
N LYS A 84 -15.49 -31.22 1.58
CA LYS A 84 -14.51 -30.93 0.52
C LYS A 84 -14.66 -29.50 -0.03
N LYS A 85 -15.88 -29.09 -0.37
CA LYS A 85 -16.16 -27.73 -0.85
C LYS A 85 -15.74 -26.68 0.16
N LEU A 86 -15.99 -26.90 1.45
CA LEU A 86 -15.59 -26.00 2.51
C LEU A 86 -14.08 -25.91 2.62
N ASN A 87 -13.37 -27.03 2.51
CA ASN A 87 -11.93 -27.06 2.53
C ASN A 87 -11.32 -26.37 1.28
N ASP A 88 -11.87 -26.64 0.10
CA ASP A 88 -11.44 -25.98 -1.14
C ASP A 88 -11.63 -24.46 -1.04
N TYR A 89 -12.77 -24.00 -0.53
CA TYR A 89 -13.04 -22.59 -0.27
C TYR A 89 -12.06 -21.99 0.77
N PHE A 90 -11.77 -22.71 1.85
CA PHE A 90 -10.79 -22.29 2.84
C PHE A 90 -9.41 -22.09 2.22
N GLN A 91 -8.94 -23.01 1.38
CA GLN A 91 -7.66 -22.92 0.69
C GLN A 91 -7.61 -21.72 -0.31
N GLU A 92 -8.73 -21.41 -0.95
CA GLU A 92 -8.83 -20.23 -1.83
C GLU A 92 -8.74 -18.91 -1.06
N VAL A 93 -9.35 -18.85 0.12
CA VAL A 93 -9.39 -17.64 0.96
C VAL A 93 -8.13 -17.49 1.84
N LEU A 94 -7.44 -18.58 2.13
CA LEU A 94 -6.30 -18.63 3.05
C LEU A 94 -5.22 -17.58 2.76
N PRO A 95 -4.78 -17.32 1.51
CA PRO A 95 -3.79 -16.28 1.22
C PRO A 95 -4.25 -14.87 1.66
N LYS A 96 -5.54 -14.58 1.50
CA LYS A 96 -6.12 -13.30 1.94
C LYS A 96 -6.15 -13.18 3.47
N LEU A 97 -6.47 -14.27 4.15
CA LEU A 97 -6.45 -14.32 5.62
C LEU A 97 -5.02 -14.13 6.15
N GLN A 98 -4.05 -14.78 5.52
CA GLN A 98 -2.63 -14.59 5.84
C GLN A 98 -2.19 -13.14 5.64
N SER A 99 -2.52 -12.53 4.51
CA SER A 99 -2.20 -11.12 4.25
C SER A 99 -2.80 -10.19 5.30
N ASN A 100 -4.08 -10.38 5.66
CA ASN A 100 -4.74 -9.60 6.72
C ASN A 100 -4.09 -9.81 8.09
N PHE A 101 -3.64 -11.00 8.40
CA PHE A 101 -2.90 -11.30 9.62
C PHE A 101 -1.57 -10.55 9.65
N PHE A 102 -0.77 -10.59 8.58
CA PHE A 102 0.48 -9.84 8.49
C PHE A 102 0.27 -8.33 8.57
N ILE A 103 -0.79 -7.80 7.94
CA ILE A 103 -1.17 -6.39 8.09
C ILE A 103 -1.46 -6.07 9.56
N SER A 104 -2.20 -6.92 10.24
CA SER A 104 -2.49 -6.71 11.67
C SER A 104 -1.25 -6.80 12.56
N LEU A 105 -0.27 -7.64 12.19
CA LEU A 105 1.03 -7.74 12.88
C LEU A 105 1.87 -6.47 12.71
N ILE A 106 2.03 -5.98 11.48
CA ILE A 106 2.83 -4.77 11.23
C ILE A 106 2.22 -3.52 11.85
N GLU A 107 0.89 -3.50 12.04
CA GLU A 107 0.19 -2.42 12.73
C GLU A 107 0.16 -2.58 14.27
N GLY A 108 0.74 -3.66 14.79
CA GLY A 108 0.77 -3.93 16.23
C GLY A 108 -0.60 -4.22 16.85
N ARG A 109 -1.60 -4.65 16.04
CA ARG A 109 -2.97 -4.91 16.49
C ARG A 109 -3.21 -6.32 17.02
N VAL A 110 -2.24 -7.22 16.85
CA VAL A 110 -2.35 -8.61 17.33
C VAL A 110 -1.90 -8.69 18.78
N GLU A 111 -2.81 -9.15 19.66
CA GLU A 111 -2.47 -9.36 21.06
C GLU A 111 -1.64 -10.64 21.24
N LYS A 112 -0.71 -10.63 22.20
CA LYS A 112 0.24 -11.74 22.41
C LYS A 112 -0.45 -13.08 22.67
N HIS A 113 -1.58 -13.07 23.35
CA HIS A 113 -2.33 -14.30 23.68
C HIS A 113 -3.05 -14.92 22.47
N ASP A 114 -3.36 -14.12 21.41
CA ASP A 114 -4.00 -14.59 20.20
C ASP A 114 -3.01 -14.97 19.09
N TYR A 115 -1.76 -14.56 19.22
CA TYR A 115 -0.73 -14.71 18.20
C TYR A 115 -0.54 -16.18 17.76
N GLU A 116 -0.30 -17.09 18.72
CA GLU A 116 -0.09 -18.50 18.43
C GLU A 116 -1.34 -19.15 17.80
N ARG A 117 -2.52 -18.76 18.26
CA ARG A 117 -3.79 -19.23 17.70
C ARG A 117 -3.94 -18.84 16.23
N PHE A 118 -3.59 -17.60 15.89
CA PHE A 118 -3.66 -17.12 14.52
C PHE A 118 -2.61 -17.76 13.61
N LEU A 119 -1.38 -17.98 14.08
CA LEU A 119 -0.36 -18.72 13.32
C LEU A 119 -0.87 -20.11 12.90
N GLN A 120 -1.47 -20.83 13.84
CA GLN A 120 -2.04 -22.17 13.58
C GLN A 120 -3.27 -22.10 12.68
N ALA A 121 -4.22 -21.20 12.98
CA ALA A 121 -5.47 -21.08 12.23
C ALA A 121 -5.25 -20.70 10.77
N TYR A 122 -4.29 -19.81 10.50
CA TYR A 122 -3.97 -19.34 9.15
C TYR A 122 -2.82 -20.12 8.50
N GLN A 123 -2.36 -21.21 9.14
CA GLN A 123 -1.31 -22.09 8.59
C GLN A 123 -0.05 -21.29 8.20
N VAL A 124 0.34 -20.34 9.03
CA VAL A 124 1.56 -19.54 8.80
C VAL A 124 2.76 -20.36 9.29
N ASP A 125 3.56 -20.82 8.34
CA ASP A 125 4.79 -21.58 8.62
C ASP A 125 6.01 -20.68 8.37
N MET A 126 6.38 -19.91 9.40
CA MET A 126 7.58 -19.09 9.48
C MET A 126 8.22 -19.31 10.85
N LYS A 127 9.35 -20.03 10.88
CA LYS A 127 9.98 -20.53 12.12
C LYS A 127 11.45 -20.16 12.25
N GLY A 128 11.91 -19.20 11.45
CA GLY A 128 13.30 -18.75 11.48
C GLY A 128 13.68 -18.12 12.82
N PRO A 129 14.99 -18.06 13.11
CA PRO A 129 15.48 -17.39 14.30
C PRO A 129 15.34 -15.87 14.23
N LEU A 130 15.28 -15.30 13.03
CA LEU A 130 15.25 -13.86 12.81
C LEU A 130 14.26 -13.49 11.70
N PHE A 131 13.72 -12.28 11.79
CA PHE A 131 12.77 -11.75 10.83
C PHE A 131 13.14 -10.32 10.41
N GLY A 132 12.75 -9.94 9.18
CA GLY A 132 12.95 -8.60 8.68
C GLY A 132 11.81 -8.17 7.76
N CYS A 133 11.60 -6.86 7.66
CA CYS A 133 10.62 -6.27 6.76
C CYS A 133 11.30 -5.44 5.67
N VAL A 134 10.87 -5.62 4.43
CA VAL A 134 11.25 -4.78 3.30
C VAL A 134 10.01 -4.17 2.68
N ILE A 135 10.05 -2.88 2.40
CA ILE A 135 8.98 -2.12 1.74
C ILE A 135 9.47 -1.67 0.37
N PHE A 136 8.77 -2.06 -0.68
CA PHE A 136 8.97 -1.53 -2.03
C PHE A 136 7.93 -0.43 -2.29
N HIS A 137 8.41 0.79 -2.34
CA HIS A 137 7.62 1.96 -2.69
C HIS A 137 7.76 2.26 -4.19
N THR A 138 6.65 2.22 -4.92
CA THR A 138 6.60 2.61 -6.34
C THR A 138 6.07 4.04 -6.43
N SER A 139 6.85 4.94 -7.04
CA SER A 139 6.46 6.35 -7.19
C SER A 139 5.31 6.50 -8.18
N GLU A 140 4.22 7.14 -7.75
CA GLU A 140 3.07 7.47 -8.60
C GLU A 140 3.32 8.70 -9.49
N ASN A 141 4.31 9.51 -9.16
CA ASN A 141 4.64 10.74 -9.89
C ASN A 141 5.49 10.48 -11.15
N HIS A 142 6.06 9.28 -11.27
CA HIS A 142 6.93 8.89 -12.38
C HIS A 142 6.38 7.63 -13.05
N VAL A 143 5.27 7.79 -13.77
CA VAL A 143 4.63 6.71 -14.52
C VAL A 143 4.92 6.91 -16.01
N PRO A 144 5.32 5.87 -16.75
CA PRO A 144 5.48 5.95 -18.21
C PRO A 144 4.22 6.47 -18.89
N GLU A 145 4.39 7.26 -19.95
CA GLU A 145 3.27 7.83 -20.71
C GLU A 145 2.27 6.74 -21.15
N GLY A 146 0.99 6.99 -20.89
CA GLY A 146 -0.10 6.07 -21.26
C GLY A 146 -0.32 4.89 -20.31
N MET A 147 0.45 4.74 -19.22
CA MET A 147 0.29 3.67 -18.25
C MET A 147 -0.51 4.14 -17.04
N ASN A 148 -1.43 3.30 -16.57
CA ASN A 148 -2.14 3.56 -15.32
C ASN A 148 -1.20 3.28 -14.12
N PRO A 149 -1.07 4.20 -13.13
CA PRO A 149 -0.22 4.00 -11.93
C PRO A 149 -0.48 2.68 -11.20
N LEU A 150 -1.75 2.27 -11.09
CA LEU A 150 -2.11 0.99 -10.45
C LEU A 150 -1.55 -0.21 -11.19
N LEU A 151 -1.56 -0.19 -12.54
CA LEU A 151 -0.99 -1.27 -13.34
C LEU A 151 0.53 -1.35 -13.18
N LEU A 152 1.19 -0.21 -13.00
CA LEU A 152 2.64 -0.18 -12.74
C LEU A 152 2.96 -0.84 -11.40
N SER A 153 2.27 -0.48 -10.33
CA SER A 153 2.44 -1.08 -9.00
C SER A 153 2.18 -2.59 -9.01
N MET A 154 1.10 -3.04 -9.65
CA MET A 154 0.80 -4.47 -9.80
C MET A 154 1.86 -5.22 -10.63
N SER A 155 2.43 -4.56 -11.64
CA SER A 155 3.51 -5.14 -12.46
C SER A 155 4.80 -5.26 -11.65
N VAL A 156 5.11 -4.26 -10.83
CA VAL A 156 6.26 -4.29 -9.91
C VAL A 156 6.11 -5.41 -8.88
N GLU A 157 4.93 -5.56 -8.26
CA GLU A 157 4.64 -6.66 -7.33
C GLU A 157 4.88 -8.02 -7.98
N ARG A 158 4.33 -8.24 -9.18
CA ARG A 158 4.51 -9.50 -9.90
C ARG A 158 5.99 -9.82 -10.15
N GLU A 159 6.79 -8.82 -10.53
CA GLU A 159 8.22 -9.00 -10.77
C GLU A 159 9.01 -9.23 -9.46
N ILE A 160 8.62 -8.62 -8.36
CA ILE A 160 9.16 -8.91 -7.03
C ILE A 160 8.94 -10.39 -6.70
N LYS A 161 7.70 -10.87 -6.89
CA LYS A 161 7.33 -12.27 -6.66
C LYS A 161 8.17 -13.24 -7.48
N GLN A 162 8.36 -12.96 -8.77
CA GLN A 162 9.10 -13.83 -9.67
C GLN A 162 10.61 -13.81 -9.47
N ARG A 163 11.19 -12.70 -9.00
CA ARG A 163 12.65 -12.53 -8.96
C ARG A 163 13.27 -12.60 -7.58
N LEU A 164 12.52 -12.28 -6.55
CA LEU A 164 13.05 -12.18 -5.19
C LEU A 164 12.53 -13.30 -4.28
N MET A 165 11.26 -13.73 -4.45
CA MET A 165 10.69 -14.72 -3.53
C MET A 165 11.29 -16.11 -3.65
N ASP A 166 11.76 -16.51 -4.83
CA ASP A 166 12.39 -17.83 -5.03
C ASP A 166 13.72 -17.97 -4.28
N GLN A 167 14.31 -16.85 -3.85
CA GLN A 167 15.63 -16.83 -3.19
C GLN A 167 15.53 -16.87 -1.66
N TRP A 168 14.38 -16.51 -1.09
CA TRP A 168 14.19 -16.34 0.35
C TRP A 168 12.87 -16.92 0.83
N ASN A 169 12.84 -17.43 2.06
CA ASN A 169 11.57 -17.73 2.70
C ASN A 169 10.93 -16.41 3.15
N CYS A 170 9.93 -15.98 2.39
CA CYS A 170 9.26 -14.70 2.63
C CYS A 170 7.76 -14.77 2.34
N ARG A 171 7.04 -13.78 2.83
CA ARG A 171 5.63 -13.55 2.54
C ARG A 171 5.46 -12.14 1.99
N GLU A 172 4.80 -12.07 0.84
CA GLU A 172 4.46 -10.79 0.22
C GLU A 172 3.00 -10.43 0.44
N PHE A 173 2.73 -9.16 0.55
CA PHE A 173 1.39 -8.58 0.53
C PHE A 173 1.44 -7.08 0.18
N ILE A 174 0.29 -6.55 -0.28
CA ILE A 174 0.17 -5.12 -0.55
C ILE A 174 -0.43 -4.43 0.68
N TYR A 175 0.18 -3.31 1.06
CA TYR A 175 -0.33 -2.46 2.12
C TYR A 175 -0.07 -0.98 1.78
N MET A 176 -1.13 -0.15 1.80
CA MET A 176 -1.08 1.28 1.48
C MET A 176 -0.35 1.59 0.15
N GLY A 177 -0.62 0.82 -0.89
CA GLY A 177 -0.02 1.02 -2.22
C GLY A 177 1.44 0.58 -2.35
N ASN A 178 2.05 0.05 -1.29
CA ASN A 178 3.40 -0.49 -1.29
C ASN A 178 3.39 -2.02 -1.28
N THR A 179 4.39 -2.65 -1.88
CA THR A 179 4.61 -4.09 -1.76
C THR A 179 5.53 -4.35 -0.58
N LEU A 180 5.05 -5.15 0.38
CA LEU A 180 5.80 -5.54 1.56
C LEU A 180 6.28 -6.97 1.46
N LEU A 181 7.50 -7.21 1.91
CA LEU A 181 8.04 -8.55 2.15
C LEU A 181 8.35 -8.71 3.64
N ILE A 182 7.81 -9.75 4.27
CA ILE A 182 8.28 -10.25 5.56
C ILE A 182 9.21 -11.43 5.27
N LEU A 183 10.44 -11.31 5.70
CA LEU A 183 11.53 -12.24 5.43
C LEU A 183 11.85 -13.04 6.69
N GLU A 184 12.17 -14.30 6.48
CA GLU A 184 12.77 -15.19 7.47
C GLU A 184 14.27 -15.29 7.21
N LEU A 185 15.08 -15.07 8.22
CA LEU A 185 16.53 -14.96 8.13
C LEU A 185 17.20 -15.97 9.08
N ASP A 186 18.23 -16.64 8.59
CA ASP A 186 19.04 -17.55 9.40
C ASP A 186 20.09 -16.81 10.23
N ALA A 187 20.53 -15.63 9.79
CA ALA A 187 21.55 -14.81 10.42
C ALA A 187 21.41 -13.33 10.01
N GLU A 188 21.90 -12.42 10.85
CA GLU A 188 21.81 -10.96 10.63
C GLU A 188 22.55 -10.48 9.38
N ASP A 189 23.68 -11.11 9.03
CA ASP A 189 24.50 -10.75 7.87
C ASP A 189 23.77 -10.95 6.53
N LYS A 190 22.72 -11.78 6.51
CA LYS A 190 21.83 -11.97 5.36
C LYS A 190 21.16 -10.67 4.92
N ILE A 191 20.94 -9.73 5.84
CA ILE A 191 20.28 -8.45 5.52
C ILE A 191 21.06 -7.64 4.46
N THR A 192 22.41 -7.73 4.47
CA THR A 192 23.24 -7.08 3.45
C THR A 192 23.01 -7.68 2.07
N GLN A 193 22.92 -9.01 1.96
CA GLN A 193 22.64 -9.69 0.70
C GLN A 193 21.26 -9.34 0.16
N ILE A 194 20.27 -9.20 1.04
CA ILE A 194 18.91 -8.76 0.72
C ILE A 194 18.93 -7.31 0.22
N THR A 195 19.68 -6.43 0.92
CA THR A 195 19.86 -5.03 0.51
C THR A 195 20.40 -4.95 -0.91
N ASP A 196 21.45 -5.69 -1.23
CA ASP A 196 22.05 -5.73 -2.56
C ASP A 196 21.09 -6.28 -3.64
N ALA A 197 20.31 -7.30 -3.30
CA ALA A 197 19.34 -7.86 -4.24
C ALA A 197 18.17 -6.90 -4.50
N CYS A 198 17.68 -6.22 -3.46
CA CYS A 198 16.66 -5.18 -3.59
C CYS A 198 17.18 -3.98 -4.40
N ASP A 199 18.45 -3.60 -4.22
CA ASP A 199 19.07 -2.51 -4.98
C ASP A 199 19.18 -2.86 -6.46
N ARG A 200 19.63 -4.09 -6.79
CA ARG A 200 19.64 -4.59 -8.17
C ARG A 200 18.24 -4.60 -8.79
N PHE A 201 17.23 -5.01 -8.01
CA PHE A 201 15.84 -5.01 -8.47
C PHE A 201 15.34 -3.58 -8.75
N CYS A 202 15.58 -2.62 -7.88
CA CYS A 202 15.14 -1.23 -8.06
C CYS A 202 15.76 -0.62 -9.34
N ARG A 203 17.05 -0.85 -9.59
CA ARG A 203 17.72 -0.40 -10.82
C ARG A 203 17.20 -1.11 -12.06
N TRP A 204 16.91 -2.42 -11.96
CA TRP A 204 16.31 -3.19 -13.04
C TRP A 204 14.90 -2.70 -13.37
N ALA A 205 14.05 -2.49 -12.36
CA ALA A 205 12.68 -1.99 -12.54
C ALA A 205 12.66 -0.65 -13.28
N TYR A 206 13.56 0.25 -12.93
CA TYR A 206 13.69 1.52 -13.65
C TYR A 206 14.11 1.34 -15.11
N ARG A 207 15.12 0.52 -15.36
CA ARG A 207 15.69 0.34 -16.71
C ARG A 207 14.74 -0.37 -17.67
N ILE A 208 13.99 -1.36 -17.19
CA ILE A 208 13.16 -2.22 -18.03
C ILE A 208 11.70 -1.80 -18.05
N MET A 209 11.18 -1.35 -16.92
CA MET A 209 9.76 -1.01 -16.76
C MET A 209 9.52 0.51 -16.71
N GLY A 210 10.58 1.32 -16.60
CA GLY A 210 10.44 2.75 -16.31
C GLY A 210 9.91 3.06 -14.90
N ALA A 211 9.78 2.05 -14.05
CA ALA A 211 9.24 2.19 -12.71
C ALA A 211 10.27 2.76 -11.73
N VAL A 212 9.95 3.86 -11.09
CA VAL A 212 10.78 4.43 -10.01
C VAL A 212 10.40 3.74 -8.71
N VAL A 213 11.21 2.76 -8.31
CA VAL A 213 11.01 1.94 -7.11
C VAL A 213 12.12 2.23 -6.10
N THR A 214 11.75 2.40 -4.85
CA THR A 214 12.67 2.49 -3.71
C THR A 214 12.36 1.38 -2.73
N ALA A 215 13.36 0.59 -2.36
CA ALA A 215 13.22 -0.44 -1.33
C ALA A 215 13.76 0.07 0.01
N GLY A 216 12.92 0.10 1.04
CA GLY A 216 13.34 0.38 2.40
C GLY A 216 13.49 -0.91 3.19
N ILE A 217 14.65 -1.13 3.80
CA ILE A 217 14.96 -2.31 4.60
C ILE A 217 14.97 -1.92 6.09
N GLY A 218 14.14 -2.62 6.87
CA GLY A 218 14.04 -2.44 8.31
C GLY A 218 15.15 -3.16 9.08
N THR A 219 15.16 -2.96 10.40
CA THR A 219 16.04 -3.71 11.31
C THR A 219 15.55 -5.15 11.45
N VAL A 220 16.49 -6.05 11.73
CA VAL A 220 16.17 -7.44 12.05
C VAL A 220 15.55 -7.53 13.45
N CYS A 221 14.60 -8.42 13.66
CA CYS A 221 13.99 -8.74 14.96
C CYS A 221 14.02 -10.25 15.24
N ASP A 222 14.01 -10.62 16.52
CA ASP A 222 14.15 -12.01 16.99
C ASP A 222 12.83 -12.78 16.94
N SER A 223 11.72 -12.11 16.70
CA SER A 223 10.39 -12.70 16.69
C SER A 223 9.53 -12.09 15.60
N LEU A 224 8.76 -12.94 14.92
CA LEU A 224 7.76 -12.49 13.97
C LEU A 224 6.69 -11.59 14.65
N TYR A 225 6.44 -11.78 15.94
CA TYR A 225 5.54 -10.92 16.71
C TYR A 225 6.01 -9.46 16.77
N GLU A 226 7.32 -9.24 16.73
CA GLU A 226 7.95 -7.91 16.78
C GLU A 226 8.16 -7.27 15.40
N ILE A 227 7.61 -7.87 14.35
CA ILE A 227 7.79 -7.40 12.97
C ILE A 227 7.32 -5.97 12.73
N SER A 228 6.42 -5.45 13.58
CA SER A 228 5.99 -4.05 13.56
C SER A 228 7.15 -3.07 13.70
N LEU A 229 8.15 -3.39 14.54
CA LEU A 229 9.36 -2.57 14.70
C LEU A 229 10.18 -2.54 13.42
N SER A 230 10.37 -3.72 12.79
CA SER A 230 11.08 -3.80 11.51
C SER A 230 10.33 -3.04 10.40
N TYR A 231 9.00 -3.13 10.38
CA TYR A 231 8.17 -2.39 9.43
C TYR A 231 8.29 -0.86 9.60
N GLU A 232 8.23 -0.35 10.83
CA GLU A 232 8.40 1.08 11.10
C GLU A 232 9.77 1.58 10.62
N ARG A 233 10.83 0.82 10.87
CA ARG A 233 12.18 1.11 10.39
C ARG A 233 12.30 1.02 8.87
N ALA A 234 11.65 0.05 8.22
CA ALA A 234 11.61 -0.03 6.77
C ALA A 234 10.88 1.17 6.15
N ARG A 235 9.78 1.61 6.77
CA ARG A 235 9.05 2.81 6.36
C ARG A 235 9.89 4.09 6.51
N GLU A 236 10.62 4.19 7.61
CA GLU A 236 11.58 5.27 7.82
C GLU A 236 12.67 5.24 6.74
N ALA A 237 13.22 4.05 6.41
CA ALA A 237 14.21 3.90 5.35
C ALA A 237 13.67 4.38 3.98
N VAL A 238 12.43 4.05 3.63
CA VAL A 238 11.79 4.56 2.40
C VAL A 238 11.73 6.09 2.40
N SER A 239 11.47 6.73 3.55
CA SER A 239 11.40 8.18 3.62
C SER A 239 12.74 8.86 3.30
N TYR A 240 13.86 8.21 3.60
CA TYR A 240 15.20 8.72 3.26
C TYR A 240 15.50 8.77 1.74
N ARG A 241 14.58 8.31 0.88
CA ARG A 241 14.71 8.45 -0.58
C ARG A 241 14.89 9.91 -1.04
N VAL A 242 14.39 10.85 -0.26
CA VAL A 242 14.51 12.29 -0.53
C VAL A 242 15.96 12.81 -0.33
N LEU A 243 16.75 12.13 0.51
CA LEU A 243 18.15 12.47 0.80
C LEU A 243 19.14 11.62 0.01
N TYR A 244 18.85 10.32 -0.14
CA TYR A 244 19.76 9.37 -0.78
C TYR A 244 19.38 9.05 -2.23
N GLY A 245 18.27 9.60 -2.72
CA GLY A 245 17.75 9.36 -4.06
C GLY A 245 16.85 8.13 -4.16
N THR A 246 16.11 8.06 -5.25
CA THR A 246 15.20 6.97 -5.63
C THR A 246 15.91 5.87 -6.42
N LYS A 247 15.18 4.83 -6.82
CA LYS A 247 15.66 3.71 -7.69
C LYS A 247 16.75 2.85 -7.06
N ARG A 248 16.71 2.73 -5.73
CA ARG A 248 17.71 2.01 -4.95
C ARG A 248 17.11 1.40 -3.69
N ALA A 249 17.87 0.52 -3.06
CA ALA A 249 17.59 0.05 -1.72
C ALA A 249 18.24 0.98 -0.67
N ILE A 250 17.55 1.17 0.44
CA ILE A 250 17.98 1.97 1.58
C ILE A 250 17.82 1.11 2.82
N ASN A 251 18.93 0.74 3.44
CA ASN A 251 18.94 -0.05 4.67
C ASN A 251 19.06 0.90 5.85
N ILE A 252 18.10 0.89 6.76
CA ILE A 252 18.08 1.78 7.92
C ILE A 252 19.28 1.56 8.83
N GLY A 253 19.80 0.33 8.94
CA GLY A 253 20.97 0.01 9.72
C GLY A 253 22.28 0.57 9.18
N GLU A 254 22.33 0.95 7.90
CA GLU A 254 23.49 1.58 7.26
C GLU A 254 23.45 3.11 7.33
N ILE A 255 22.31 3.68 7.74
CA ILE A 255 22.16 5.12 7.93
C ILE A 255 22.81 5.48 9.27
N VAL A 256 24.03 5.95 9.24
CA VAL A 256 24.73 6.43 10.44
C VAL A 256 24.10 7.72 10.91
N PRO A 257 23.56 7.82 12.13
CA PRO A 257 23.16 9.10 12.70
C PRO A 257 24.42 9.94 12.84
N LYS A 258 24.51 11.02 12.09
CA LYS A 258 25.55 12.02 12.34
C LYS A 258 25.18 12.73 13.64
N GLU A 259 25.90 12.44 14.70
CA GLU A 259 25.65 12.92 16.09
C GLU A 259 25.74 14.45 16.27
N GLN A 260 26.03 15.21 15.24
CA GLN A 260 26.07 16.67 15.33
C GLN A 260 24.87 17.27 14.59
N ILE A 261 23.79 17.47 15.33
CA ILE A 261 22.75 18.43 14.92
C ILE A 261 23.41 19.81 14.92
N LYS A 262 23.97 20.19 13.77
CA LYS A 262 24.25 21.61 13.56
C LYS A 262 22.93 22.34 13.65
N PRO A 263 22.78 23.35 14.53
CA PRO A 263 21.56 24.13 14.57
C PRO A 263 21.30 24.62 13.15
N VAL A 264 20.13 24.35 12.62
CA VAL A 264 19.68 24.92 11.35
C VAL A 264 19.70 26.42 11.59
N GLN A 265 20.68 27.11 11.02
CA GLN A 265 20.69 28.55 11.07
C GLN A 265 19.45 29.02 10.34
N SER A 266 18.49 29.54 11.09
CA SER A 266 17.32 30.22 10.58
C SER A 266 17.78 31.49 9.88
N GLU A 267 18.27 31.34 8.66
CA GLU A 267 18.52 32.52 7.82
C GLU A 267 17.16 32.99 7.32
N GLU A 268 16.67 34.11 7.85
CA GLU A 268 15.55 34.89 7.28
C GLU A 268 15.74 35.18 5.77
N SER A 269 16.90 34.88 5.25
CA SER A 269 17.37 35.05 3.87
C SER A 269 17.05 33.88 2.95
N ARG A 270 16.57 32.71 3.44
CA ARG A 270 16.57 31.47 2.66
C ARG A 270 15.82 31.54 1.32
N MET A 271 14.67 32.19 1.25
CA MET A 271 13.87 32.23 0.02
C MET A 271 13.87 33.56 -0.70
N GLN A 272 14.73 34.53 -0.30
CA GLN A 272 14.68 35.86 -0.88
C GLN A 272 14.97 35.90 -2.39
N THR A 273 15.87 35.05 -2.88
CA THR A 273 16.18 34.96 -4.31
C THR A 273 14.97 34.46 -5.09
N LEU A 274 14.28 33.44 -4.59
CA LEU A 274 13.06 32.88 -5.20
C LEU A 274 11.93 33.91 -5.16
N PHE A 275 11.68 34.54 -4.04
CA PHE A 275 10.63 35.55 -3.91
C PHE A 275 10.88 36.80 -4.78
N ARG A 276 12.16 37.15 -4.99
CA ARG A 276 12.52 38.22 -5.95
C ARG A 276 12.18 37.76 -7.38
N ALA A 277 12.53 36.52 -7.78
CA ALA A 277 12.21 35.99 -9.08
C ALA A 277 10.68 35.91 -9.32
N ILE A 278 9.88 35.52 -8.31
CA ILE A 278 8.43 35.53 -8.37
C ILE A 278 7.85 36.94 -8.61
N ARG A 279 8.47 37.99 -7.99
CA ARG A 279 7.95 39.37 -8.12
C ARG A 279 8.24 40.01 -9.47
N ILE A 280 9.43 39.80 -10.03
CA ILE A 280 9.92 40.57 -11.19
C ILE A 280 10.57 39.72 -12.28
N GLY A 281 10.79 38.44 -12.04
CA GLY A 281 11.48 37.54 -12.98
C GLY A 281 10.57 36.95 -14.06
N ASP A 282 11.21 36.31 -15.01
CA ASP A 282 10.57 35.45 -16.00
C ASP A 282 10.54 33.98 -15.50
N SER A 283 9.90 33.06 -16.30
CA SER A 283 9.80 31.65 -15.94
C SER A 283 11.17 30.98 -15.79
N ALA A 284 12.16 31.33 -16.61
CA ALA A 284 13.50 30.77 -16.53
C ALA A 284 14.30 31.25 -15.29
N GLU A 285 14.04 32.47 -14.82
CA GLU A 285 14.61 32.97 -13.57
C GLU A 285 13.97 32.30 -12.36
N ILE A 286 12.65 32.05 -12.38
CA ILE A 286 11.94 31.33 -11.34
C ILE A 286 12.45 29.89 -11.24
N GLU A 287 12.58 29.20 -12.36
CA GLU A 287 13.10 27.83 -12.42
C GLU A 287 14.52 27.73 -11.85
N ARG A 288 15.42 28.61 -12.28
CA ARG A 288 16.80 28.67 -11.74
C ARG A 288 16.84 28.95 -10.24
N ALA A 289 16.00 29.86 -9.76
CA ALA A 289 15.92 30.19 -8.33
C ALA A 289 15.36 29.00 -7.52
N ALA A 290 14.35 28.30 -8.02
CA ALA A 290 13.80 27.09 -7.40
C ALA A 290 14.84 25.98 -7.29
N HIS A 291 15.58 25.69 -8.35
CA HIS A 291 16.69 24.75 -8.31
C HIS A 291 17.79 25.15 -7.32
N GLY A 292 18.12 26.43 -7.25
CA GLY A 292 19.07 26.94 -6.26
C GLY A 292 18.63 26.77 -4.80
N GLU A 293 17.33 26.89 -4.52
CA GLU A 293 16.79 26.59 -3.17
C GLU A 293 16.84 25.09 -2.85
N MET A 294 16.58 24.22 -3.82
CA MET A 294 16.71 22.76 -3.65
C MET A 294 18.16 22.32 -3.41
N GLU A 295 19.13 22.89 -4.12
CA GLU A 295 20.55 22.62 -3.85
C GLU A 295 20.96 23.04 -2.43
N LYS A 296 20.48 24.18 -1.95
CA LYS A 296 20.74 24.64 -0.58
C LYS A 296 20.09 23.69 0.43
N LEU A 297 18.86 23.27 0.19
CA LEU A 297 18.15 22.30 1.03
C LEU A 297 18.97 21.02 1.14
N HIS A 298 19.43 20.48 0.03
CA HIS A 298 20.19 19.22 -0.01
C HIS A 298 21.55 19.33 0.71
N LYS A 299 22.26 20.47 0.54
CA LYS A 299 23.54 20.71 1.21
C LYS A 299 23.42 20.90 2.72
N ASN A 300 22.29 21.39 3.20
CA ASN A 300 22.10 21.78 4.60
C ASN A 300 21.28 20.76 5.40
N THR A 301 20.81 19.67 4.78
CA THR A 301 20.00 18.64 5.43
C THR A 301 20.72 17.29 5.42
N GLU A 302 21.03 16.79 6.61
CA GLU A 302 21.69 15.49 6.81
C GLU A 302 20.73 14.44 7.38
N THR A 303 19.61 14.87 7.98
CA THR A 303 18.62 14.01 8.63
C THR A 303 17.21 14.30 8.12
N MET A 304 16.32 13.30 8.25
CA MET A 304 14.90 13.48 7.90
C MET A 304 14.20 14.56 8.72
N SER A 305 14.58 14.73 9.99
CA SER A 305 14.04 15.80 10.83
C SER A 305 14.40 17.19 10.30
N GLN A 306 15.66 17.38 9.88
CA GLN A 306 16.10 18.63 9.23
C GLN A 306 15.41 18.85 7.89
N TYR A 307 15.24 17.79 7.08
CA TYR A 307 14.52 17.87 5.81
C TYR A 307 13.06 18.28 6.02
N ASN A 308 12.36 17.62 6.96
CA ASN A 308 10.98 17.99 7.27
C ASN A 308 10.84 19.42 7.79
N LEU A 309 11.76 19.87 8.62
CA LEU A 309 11.78 21.26 9.08
C LEU A 309 11.98 22.23 7.90
N ALA A 310 12.95 21.98 7.03
CA ALA A 310 13.23 22.83 5.87
C ALA A 310 12.07 22.87 4.86
N THR A 311 11.38 21.74 4.64
CA THR A 311 10.18 21.72 3.79
C THR A 311 9.01 22.48 4.42
N MET A 312 8.84 22.41 5.75
CA MET A 312 7.89 23.24 6.47
C MET A 312 8.21 24.73 6.33
N GLU A 313 9.48 25.12 6.41
CA GLU A 313 9.92 26.51 6.20
C GLU A 313 9.59 26.98 4.78
N ILE A 314 9.78 26.15 3.75
CA ILE A 314 9.44 26.48 2.36
C ILE A 314 7.93 26.75 2.23
N VAL A 315 7.08 25.85 2.72
CA VAL A 315 5.61 26.00 2.66
C VAL A 315 5.17 27.24 3.44
N SER A 316 5.68 27.43 4.65
CA SER A 316 5.40 28.62 5.48
C SER A 316 5.88 29.92 4.81
N GLY A 317 7.03 29.88 4.13
CA GLY A 317 7.57 31.01 3.36
C GLY A 317 6.63 31.42 2.22
N PHE A 318 6.11 30.48 1.45
CA PHE A 318 5.11 30.76 0.42
C PHE A 318 3.82 31.34 1.00
N PHE A 319 3.34 30.78 2.12
CA PHE A 319 2.17 31.29 2.81
C PHE A 319 2.38 32.77 3.23
N LYS A 320 3.48 33.06 3.91
CA LYS A 320 3.84 34.42 4.33
C LYS A 320 3.96 35.36 3.14
N PHE A 321 4.64 34.91 2.07
CA PHE A 321 4.79 35.70 0.86
C PHE A 321 3.45 36.06 0.20
N CYS A 322 2.53 35.11 0.11
CA CYS A 322 1.17 35.34 -0.40
C CYS A 322 0.43 36.36 0.47
N THR A 323 0.46 36.17 1.80
CA THR A 323 -0.20 37.08 2.76
C THR A 323 0.34 38.51 2.63
N ASP A 324 1.66 38.68 2.57
CA ASP A 324 2.32 39.99 2.42
C ASP A 324 1.96 40.70 1.10
N ASN A 325 1.55 39.93 0.07
CA ASN A 325 1.14 40.47 -1.23
C ASN A 325 -0.39 40.41 -1.43
N SER A 326 -1.19 40.27 -0.37
CA SER A 326 -2.65 40.23 -0.39
C SER A 326 -3.24 39.10 -1.30
N LEU A 327 -2.55 37.99 -1.43
CA LEU A 327 -2.99 36.80 -2.14
C LEU A 327 -3.49 35.76 -1.15
N ASP A 328 -4.59 35.10 -1.50
CA ASP A 328 -5.13 33.99 -0.71
C ASP A 328 -4.42 32.70 -1.09
N PHE A 329 -3.51 32.25 -0.22
CA PHE A 329 -2.73 31.04 -0.42
C PHE A 329 -3.61 29.78 -0.56
N ASN A 330 -4.70 29.69 0.21
CA ASN A 330 -5.61 28.53 0.15
C ASN A 330 -6.33 28.40 -1.20
N LYS A 331 -6.57 29.51 -1.88
CA LYS A 331 -7.12 29.49 -3.26
C LYS A 331 -6.10 29.10 -4.32
N ILE A 332 -4.81 29.20 -4.00
CA ILE A 332 -3.72 28.85 -4.92
C ILE A 332 -3.32 27.39 -4.75
N SER A 333 -3.17 26.93 -3.53
CA SER A 333 -2.55 25.63 -3.21
C SER A 333 -3.45 24.66 -2.43
N GLY A 334 -4.66 25.10 -2.01
CA GLY A 334 -5.55 24.30 -1.15
C GLY A 334 -5.23 24.42 0.35
N ASN A 335 -5.77 23.50 1.17
CA ASN A 335 -5.61 23.56 2.61
C ASN A 335 -4.15 23.30 3.02
N MET A 336 -3.59 24.16 3.86
CA MET A 336 -2.19 24.14 4.30
C MET A 336 -1.79 22.80 4.95
N GLN A 337 -2.67 22.17 5.73
CA GLN A 337 -2.39 20.90 6.38
C GLN A 337 -2.16 19.76 5.35
N ASN A 338 -2.99 19.70 4.33
CA ASN A 338 -2.85 18.70 3.24
C ASN A 338 -1.58 18.92 2.41
N ILE A 339 -1.10 20.17 2.35
CA ILE A 339 0.13 20.51 1.63
C ILE A 339 1.36 20.00 2.35
N TYR A 340 1.43 20.13 3.67
CA TYR A 340 2.54 19.59 4.46
C TYR A 340 2.66 18.07 4.31
N GLU A 341 1.55 17.34 4.43
CA GLU A 341 1.54 15.90 4.24
C GLU A 341 2.01 15.51 2.84
N LYS A 342 1.53 16.23 1.82
CA LYS A 342 1.90 15.98 0.43
C LYS A 342 3.37 16.28 0.17
N VAL A 343 3.86 17.43 0.62
CA VAL A 343 5.25 17.90 0.38
C VAL A 343 6.26 17.03 1.12
N SER A 344 5.96 16.58 2.34
CA SER A 344 6.85 15.70 3.11
C SER A 344 7.07 14.32 2.48
N GLN A 345 6.18 13.91 1.58
CA GLN A 345 6.28 12.62 0.88
C GLN A 345 6.88 12.73 -0.54
N MET A 346 7.09 13.95 -1.03
CA MET A 346 7.66 14.18 -2.35
C MET A 346 9.15 13.83 -2.37
N ASP A 347 9.59 13.23 -3.47
CA ASP A 347 11.01 13.13 -3.77
C ASP A 347 11.57 14.49 -4.28
N GLU A 348 12.89 14.58 -4.40
CA GLU A 348 13.57 15.81 -4.79
C GLU A 348 13.02 16.42 -6.10
N SER A 349 12.81 15.59 -7.12
CA SER A 349 12.31 16.03 -8.43
C SER A 349 10.88 16.54 -8.36
N SER A 350 10.02 15.84 -7.61
CA SER A 350 8.61 16.23 -7.41
C SER A 350 8.49 17.50 -6.57
N LEU A 351 9.34 17.65 -5.54
CA LEU A 351 9.38 18.85 -4.72
C LEU A 351 9.87 20.06 -5.54
N THR A 352 10.91 19.89 -6.35
CA THR A 352 11.41 20.96 -7.25
C THR A 352 10.31 21.39 -8.22
N ALA A 353 9.66 20.45 -8.88
CA ALA A 353 8.55 20.74 -9.80
C ALA A 353 7.39 21.47 -9.10
N TRP A 354 7.07 21.06 -7.86
CA TRP A 354 6.03 21.72 -7.06
C TRP A 354 6.42 23.17 -6.70
N ILE A 355 7.67 23.43 -6.31
CA ILE A 355 8.18 24.77 -6.01
C ILE A 355 8.10 25.67 -7.26
N VAL A 356 8.51 25.15 -8.43
CA VAL A 356 8.43 25.89 -9.69
C VAL A 356 6.97 26.22 -10.03
N GLN A 357 6.08 25.23 -10.04
CA GLN A 357 4.67 25.41 -10.35
C GLN A 357 4.00 26.43 -9.41
N MET A 358 4.27 26.31 -8.11
CA MET A 358 3.73 27.23 -7.09
C MET A 358 4.23 28.66 -7.35
N SER A 359 5.53 28.81 -7.62
CA SER A 359 6.16 30.10 -7.90
C SER A 359 5.59 30.78 -9.15
N GLU A 360 5.39 30.01 -10.22
CA GLU A 360 4.79 30.51 -11.47
C GLU A 360 3.34 30.94 -11.26
N THR A 361 2.55 30.10 -10.58
CA THR A 361 1.15 30.43 -10.25
C THR A 361 1.02 31.71 -9.43
N ILE A 362 1.90 31.89 -8.44
CA ILE A 362 1.93 33.12 -7.63
C ILE A 362 2.34 34.32 -8.48
N SER A 363 3.37 34.16 -9.33
CA SER A 363 3.83 35.23 -10.24
C SER A 363 2.72 35.70 -11.19
N GLU A 364 1.98 34.79 -11.80
CA GLU A 364 0.83 35.11 -12.65
C GLU A 364 -0.27 35.87 -11.89
N LYS A 365 -0.62 35.40 -10.67
CA LYS A 365 -1.60 36.08 -9.82
C LYS A 365 -1.16 37.50 -9.47
N LEU A 366 0.14 37.72 -9.16
CA LEU A 366 0.68 39.02 -8.89
C LEU A 366 0.63 39.96 -10.13
N LYS A 367 0.97 39.42 -11.32
CA LYS A 367 0.86 40.17 -12.57
C LYS A 367 -0.58 40.59 -12.87
N CYS A 368 -1.55 39.65 -12.68
CA CYS A 368 -2.98 39.93 -12.85
C CYS A 368 -3.49 40.97 -11.85
N ALA A 369 -3.09 40.88 -10.59
CA ALA A 369 -3.45 41.87 -9.55
C ALA A 369 -2.92 43.26 -9.86
N ARG A 370 -1.67 43.37 -10.30
CA ARG A 370 -1.07 44.67 -10.74
C ARG A 370 -1.80 45.28 -11.93
N ASN A 371 -2.10 44.42 -12.95
CA ASN A 371 -2.82 44.88 -14.15
C ASN A 371 -4.26 45.32 -13.83
N SER A 372 -4.93 44.64 -12.91
CA SER A 372 -6.28 45.05 -12.48
C SER A 372 -6.26 46.37 -11.68
N SER A 373 -5.26 46.55 -10.81
CA SER A 373 -5.08 47.81 -10.06
C SER A 373 -4.75 48.97 -10.99
N ALA A 374 -3.87 48.74 -11.99
CA ALA A 374 -3.57 49.76 -13.00
C ALA A 374 -4.81 50.14 -13.82
N ARG A 375 -5.62 49.16 -14.28
CA ARG A 375 -6.87 49.42 -15.00
C ARG A 375 -7.86 50.22 -14.14
N ARG A 376 -8.01 49.87 -12.87
CA ARG A 376 -8.91 50.59 -11.95
C ARG A 376 -8.47 52.04 -11.79
N LEU A 377 -7.19 52.26 -11.61
CA LEU A 377 -6.62 53.58 -11.49
C LEU A 377 -6.84 54.43 -12.77
N ILE A 378 -6.71 53.83 -13.95
CA ILE A 378 -7.01 54.51 -15.24
C ILE A 378 -8.50 54.91 -15.32
N VAL A 379 -9.42 54.00 -14.97
CA VAL A 379 -10.85 54.27 -15.00
C VAL A 379 -11.24 55.38 -13.99
N GLU A 380 -10.72 55.31 -12.76
CA GLU A 380 -10.93 56.32 -11.72
C GLU A 380 -10.40 57.70 -12.19
N ALA A 381 -9.20 57.75 -12.79
CA ALA A 381 -8.66 58.96 -13.36
C ALA A 381 -9.53 59.55 -14.48
N GLN A 382 -9.99 58.67 -15.39
CA GLN A 382 -10.90 59.11 -16.47
C GLN A 382 -12.20 59.66 -15.91
N ASN A 383 -12.78 59.09 -14.90
CA ASN A 383 -14.00 59.55 -14.25
C ASN A 383 -13.76 60.94 -13.61
N ILE A 384 -12.67 61.12 -12.85
CA ILE A 384 -12.32 62.43 -12.24
C ILE A 384 -12.19 63.53 -13.32
N VAL A 385 -11.51 63.20 -14.43
CA VAL A 385 -11.35 64.17 -15.53
C VAL A 385 -12.69 64.43 -16.19
N GLN A 386 -13.55 63.46 -16.43
CA GLN A 386 -14.86 63.66 -17.01
C GLN A 386 -15.80 64.48 -16.12
N GLU A 387 -15.75 64.36 -14.82
CA GLU A 387 -16.57 65.11 -13.88
C GLU A 387 -16.09 66.54 -13.71
N ARG A 388 -14.78 66.74 -13.79
CA ARG A 388 -14.17 68.05 -13.42
C ARG A 388 -13.47 68.77 -14.56
N TYR A 389 -13.61 68.34 -15.85
CA TYR A 389 -12.95 68.98 -17.00
C TYR A 389 -13.28 70.47 -17.22
N MET A 390 -14.43 70.94 -16.67
CA MET A 390 -14.84 72.34 -16.73
C MET A 390 -14.21 73.22 -15.66
N GLU A 391 -13.52 72.62 -14.67
CA GLU A 391 -12.84 73.38 -13.61
C GLU A 391 -11.50 73.90 -14.13
N ALA A 392 -11.25 75.20 -13.88
CA ALA A 392 -10.00 75.84 -14.36
C ALA A 392 -8.73 75.33 -13.71
N ASP A 393 -8.84 74.75 -12.52
CA ASP A 393 -7.72 74.33 -11.68
C ASP A 393 -7.35 72.84 -11.83
N ILE A 394 -8.04 72.07 -12.68
CA ILE A 394 -7.73 70.64 -12.88
C ILE A 394 -6.33 70.48 -13.46
N SER A 395 -5.49 69.76 -12.74
CA SER A 395 -4.09 69.49 -13.10
C SER A 395 -3.75 68.03 -12.87
N LEU A 396 -2.61 67.58 -13.45
CA LEU A 396 -2.08 66.23 -13.20
C LEU A 396 -1.83 66.01 -11.71
N ASP A 397 -1.27 67.05 -11.04
CA ASP A 397 -0.96 67.00 -9.61
C ASP A 397 -2.20 66.81 -8.77
N GLU A 398 -3.33 67.46 -9.13
CA GLU A 398 -4.60 67.36 -8.43
C GLU A 398 -5.25 65.99 -8.65
N VAL A 399 -5.24 65.46 -9.87
CA VAL A 399 -5.72 64.11 -10.16
C VAL A 399 -4.92 63.06 -9.40
N CYS A 400 -3.59 63.17 -9.38
CA CYS A 400 -2.72 62.26 -8.63
C CYS A 400 -2.91 62.39 -7.10
N ALA A 401 -3.16 63.60 -6.58
CA ALA A 401 -3.50 63.80 -5.17
C ALA A 401 -4.81 63.14 -4.77
N VAL A 402 -5.87 63.23 -5.57
CA VAL A 402 -7.16 62.57 -5.34
C VAL A 402 -7.03 61.05 -5.40
N LEU A 403 -6.24 60.53 -6.34
CA LEU A 403 -5.98 59.09 -6.51
C LEU A 403 -4.96 58.53 -5.47
N GLY A 404 -4.31 59.41 -4.69
CA GLY A 404 -3.31 58.96 -3.70
C GLY A 404 -2.05 58.37 -4.31
N VAL A 405 -1.65 58.81 -5.53
CA VAL A 405 -0.50 58.29 -6.26
C VAL A 405 0.49 59.39 -6.65
N SER A 406 1.75 59.02 -6.84
CA SER A 406 2.75 59.98 -7.34
C SER A 406 2.60 60.21 -8.85
N ASN A 407 2.93 61.41 -9.31
CA ASN A 407 2.92 61.78 -10.73
C ASN A 407 3.81 60.84 -11.58
N SER A 408 4.93 60.43 -11.05
CA SER A 408 5.82 59.47 -11.75
C SER A 408 5.17 58.09 -11.95
N TYR A 409 4.51 57.57 -10.92
CA TYR A 409 3.78 56.30 -11.00
C TYR A 409 2.58 56.41 -11.95
N PHE A 410 1.77 57.43 -11.79
CA PHE A 410 0.61 57.69 -12.67
C PHE A 410 1.05 57.79 -14.13
N SER A 411 2.07 58.56 -14.47
CA SER A 411 2.58 58.68 -15.83
C SER A 411 3.10 57.37 -16.41
N SER A 412 3.63 56.48 -15.57
CA SER A 412 4.09 55.15 -16.00
C SER A 412 2.94 54.20 -16.30
N VAL A 413 1.80 54.33 -15.63
CA VAL A 413 0.60 53.49 -15.80
C VAL A 413 -0.26 53.99 -16.96
N PHE A 414 -0.30 55.29 -17.22
CA PHE A 414 -1.17 55.94 -18.23
C PHE A 414 -0.55 55.98 -19.66
N LYS A 415 0.73 55.63 -19.80
CA LYS A 415 1.37 55.42 -21.11
C LYS A 415 0.99 54.06 -21.72
#